data_7216b2ce6704628c08c389b85078de6b
#
_entry.id   7216b2ce6704628c08c389b85078de6b
#
_cell.length_a   1.000
_cell.length_b   1.000
_cell.length_c   1.000
_cell.angle_alpha   90.00
_cell.angle_beta   90.00
_cell.angle_gamma   90.00
#
_symmetry.space_group_name_H-M   'P 1'
#
loop_
_entity.id
_entity.type
_entity.pdbx_description
1 polymer ?
#
loop_
_entity_poly.entity_id
_entity_poly.type
_entity_poly.pdbx_seq_one_letter_code
_entity_poly.pdbx_strand_id
1 'polypeptide(L)'
;MSSMPRSIRIEYPGAFYHVMARGNRREAIFADEDDRRFFLKSLGEACAMTGWRVHAWVLMSNHYHLLIETPEANLVAGMQWLQNTYTRRFNLRHRLWGRLFGDRYKAVPVEGAGYYYETLLDYLHLNPVRAGLVDLRRGQSVLDYAWSSVAGGHALLPRRRPPWLATDEALAAFGCADTPAGRKRWVQRLDDRAHAEARAKCGMPAPEPERDARRSDL
;
A
#
# COMPACT_ATOMS: atom_id res chain seq x y z
N MET A 1 -4.62 4.32 -36.34
CA MET A 1 -4.62 4.54 -34.87
C MET A 1 -3.23 4.18 -34.37
N SER A 2 -2.40 5.17 -34.09
CA SER A 2 -1.04 4.97 -33.61
C SER A 2 -1.11 4.48 -32.16
N SER A 3 -0.71 3.23 -31.94
CA SER A 3 -0.51 2.68 -30.59
C SER A 3 0.67 3.39 -29.96
N MET A 4 0.45 4.22 -28.96
CA MET A 4 1.55 4.76 -28.16
C MET A 4 2.36 3.60 -27.58
N PRO A 5 3.69 3.62 -27.72
CA PRO A 5 4.53 2.57 -27.17
C PRO A 5 4.34 2.52 -25.65
N ARG A 6 4.20 1.31 -25.11
CA ARG A 6 4.08 1.09 -23.66
C ARG A 6 5.37 1.58 -22.99
N SER A 7 5.24 2.48 -22.01
CA SER A 7 6.39 2.91 -21.21
C SER A 7 7.09 1.71 -20.59
N ILE A 8 8.39 1.61 -20.81
CA ILE A 8 9.26 0.61 -20.18
C ILE A 8 9.29 0.91 -18.69
N ARG A 9 9.17 -0.11 -17.87
CA ARG A 9 9.38 0.02 -16.43
C ARG A 9 10.86 -0.07 -16.13
N ILE A 10 11.32 0.87 -15.33
CA ILE A 10 12.69 0.87 -14.84
C ILE A 10 12.76 -0.14 -13.70
N GLU A 11 13.63 -1.15 -13.85
CA GLU A 11 13.91 -2.16 -12.84
C GLU A 11 15.43 -2.22 -12.61
N TYR A 12 15.85 -2.22 -11.36
CA TYR A 12 17.23 -2.40 -10.95
C TYR A 12 17.30 -3.05 -9.57
N PRO A 13 18.38 -3.77 -9.25
CA PRO A 13 18.57 -4.37 -7.94
C PRO A 13 18.59 -3.31 -6.82
N GLY A 14 17.96 -3.62 -5.69
CA GLY A 14 17.87 -2.72 -4.54
C GLY A 14 16.91 -1.54 -4.73
N ALA A 15 16.06 -1.59 -5.77
CA ALA A 15 15.11 -0.52 -6.02
C ALA A 15 13.91 -0.56 -5.05
N PHE A 16 13.44 0.62 -4.68
CA PHE A 16 12.20 0.80 -3.93
C PHE A 16 11.11 1.32 -4.85
N TYR A 17 9.89 0.80 -4.69
CA TYR A 17 8.75 1.21 -5.51
C TYR A 17 7.51 1.43 -4.66
N HIS A 18 6.85 2.57 -4.88
CA HIS A 18 5.45 2.71 -4.52
C HIS A 18 4.61 2.06 -5.61
N VAL A 19 4.01 0.93 -5.28
CA VAL A 19 3.17 0.16 -6.19
C VAL A 19 1.71 0.34 -5.82
N MET A 20 0.86 0.59 -6.82
CA MET A 20 -0.57 0.71 -6.63
C MET A 20 -1.35 0.10 -7.80
N ALA A 21 -2.49 -0.49 -7.52
CA ALA A 21 -3.45 -0.93 -8.53
C ALA A 21 -4.87 -0.79 -8.03
N ARG A 22 -5.77 -0.59 -8.96
CA ARG A 22 -7.20 -0.36 -8.69
C ARG A 22 -8.06 -1.31 -9.52
N GLY A 23 -9.21 -1.65 -8.99
CA GLY A 23 -10.21 -2.46 -9.64
C GLY A 23 -10.70 -1.87 -10.95
N ASN A 24 -11.07 -2.76 -11.87
CA ASN A 24 -11.70 -2.37 -13.13
C ASN A 24 -12.96 -1.56 -12.82
N ARG A 25 -13.19 -0.47 -13.55
CA ARG A 25 -14.31 0.47 -13.32
C ARG A 25 -14.42 1.00 -11.89
N ARG A 26 -13.33 0.96 -11.12
CA ARG A 26 -13.28 1.28 -9.70
C ARG A 26 -14.09 0.34 -8.80
N GLU A 27 -14.47 -0.81 -9.30
CA GLU A 27 -15.16 -1.85 -8.56
C GLU A 27 -14.26 -2.42 -7.44
N ALA A 28 -14.90 -3.02 -6.43
CA ALA A 28 -14.18 -3.64 -5.31
C ALA A 28 -13.29 -4.79 -5.81
N ILE A 29 -12.06 -4.80 -5.33
CA ILE A 29 -11.13 -5.93 -5.52
C ILE A 29 -11.03 -6.82 -4.28
N PHE A 30 -11.71 -6.41 -3.22
CA PHE A 30 -11.89 -7.16 -1.97
C PHE A 30 -13.37 -7.07 -1.58
N ALA A 31 -14.14 -8.13 -1.80
CA ALA A 31 -15.54 -8.19 -1.44
C ALA A 31 -15.72 -8.39 0.08
N ASP A 32 -14.78 -9.10 0.70
CA ASP A 32 -14.78 -9.40 2.13
C ASP A 32 -13.36 -9.53 2.72
N GLU A 33 -13.27 -9.95 3.96
CA GLU A 33 -12.00 -10.13 4.66
C GLU A 33 -11.18 -11.30 4.12
N ASP A 34 -11.82 -12.36 3.64
CA ASP A 34 -11.10 -13.51 3.09
C ASP A 34 -10.37 -13.15 1.80
N ASP A 35 -10.95 -12.28 0.98
CA ASP A 35 -10.25 -11.76 -0.20
C ASP A 35 -8.98 -11.01 0.19
N ARG A 36 -9.02 -10.21 1.26
CA ARG A 36 -7.84 -9.51 1.75
C ARG A 36 -6.79 -10.49 2.30
N ARG A 37 -7.24 -11.54 3.01
CA ARG A 37 -6.35 -12.62 3.48
C ARG A 37 -5.70 -13.35 2.30
N PHE A 38 -6.47 -13.66 1.25
CA PHE A 38 -5.94 -14.28 0.03
C PHE A 38 -4.96 -13.38 -0.72
N PHE A 39 -5.19 -12.06 -0.74
CA PHE A 39 -4.25 -11.13 -1.31
C PHE A 39 -2.92 -11.12 -0.53
N LEU A 40 -2.97 -10.99 0.80
CA LEU A 40 -1.77 -11.01 1.65
C LEU A 40 -1.04 -12.35 1.57
N LYS A 41 -1.76 -13.47 1.46
CA LYS A 41 -1.16 -14.78 1.18
C LYS A 41 -0.43 -14.78 -0.17
N SER A 42 -1.06 -14.28 -1.24
CA SER A 42 -0.44 -14.18 -2.56
C SER A 42 0.77 -13.24 -2.55
N LEU A 43 0.71 -12.15 -1.80
CA LEU A 43 1.85 -11.24 -1.62
C LEU A 43 3.02 -11.94 -0.92
N GLY A 44 2.75 -12.71 0.15
CA GLY A 44 3.78 -13.49 0.82
C GLY A 44 4.41 -14.56 -0.08
N GLU A 45 3.61 -15.24 -0.91
CA GLU A 45 4.11 -16.19 -1.90
C GLU A 45 4.98 -15.48 -2.97
N ALA A 46 4.57 -14.30 -3.44
CA ALA A 46 5.38 -13.49 -4.35
C ALA A 46 6.71 -13.08 -3.71
N CYS A 47 6.69 -12.61 -2.45
CA CYS A 47 7.90 -12.26 -1.72
C CYS A 47 8.85 -13.45 -1.56
N ALA A 48 8.32 -14.64 -1.27
CA ALA A 48 9.14 -15.86 -1.15
C ALA A 48 9.82 -16.25 -2.48
N MET A 49 9.14 -16.01 -3.61
CA MET A 49 9.68 -16.30 -4.95
C MET A 49 10.69 -15.25 -5.45
N THR A 50 10.51 -13.99 -5.08
CA THR A 50 11.23 -12.87 -5.67
C THR A 50 12.27 -12.26 -4.74
N GLY A 51 12.26 -12.62 -3.46
CA GLY A 51 13.08 -11.99 -2.44
C GLY A 51 12.59 -10.59 -2.03
N TRP A 52 11.40 -10.17 -2.45
CA TRP A 52 10.89 -8.85 -2.10
C TRP A 52 10.75 -8.65 -0.60
N ARG A 53 11.03 -7.42 -0.18
CA ARG A 53 10.78 -6.92 1.16
C ARG A 53 9.70 -5.85 1.10
N VAL A 54 8.67 -5.98 1.88
CA VAL A 54 7.55 -5.01 1.91
C VAL A 54 7.72 -4.11 3.12
N HIS A 55 7.84 -2.82 2.89
CA HIS A 55 8.02 -1.81 3.94
C HIS A 55 6.70 -1.25 4.45
N ALA A 56 5.69 -1.19 3.60
CA ALA A 56 4.32 -0.82 3.98
C ALA A 56 3.30 -1.39 3.00
N TRP A 57 2.10 -1.61 3.49
CA TRP A 57 0.95 -1.96 2.66
C TRP A 57 -0.35 -1.44 3.28
N VAL A 58 -1.32 -1.15 2.42
CA VAL A 58 -2.70 -0.87 2.80
C VAL A 58 -3.64 -1.39 1.71
N LEU A 59 -4.68 -2.12 2.13
CA LEU A 59 -5.69 -2.71 1.26
C LEU A 59 -7.01 -1.97 1.45
N MET A 60 -7.32 -1.07 0.52
CA MET A 60 -8.62 -0.37 0.47
C MET A 60 -9.65 -1.27 -0.23
N SER A 61 -10.92 -0.92 -0.24
CA SER A 61 -11.95 -1.79 -0.85
C SER A 61 -11.69 -2.09 -2.32
N ASN A 62 -11.28 -1.09 -3.09
CA ASN A 62 -11.15 -1.18 -4.54
C ASN A 62 -9.73 -0.92 -5.08
N HIS A 63 -8.75 -0.77 -4.20
CA HIS A 63 -7.35 -0.58 -4.58
C HIS A 63 -6.41 -0.97 -3.43
N TYR A 64 -5.14 -1.10 -3.74
CA TYR A 64 -4.09 -1.28 -2.74
C TYR A 64 -2.89 -0.38 -3.03
N HIS A 65 -2.13 -0.12 -1.98
CA HIS A 65 -0.80 0.48 -2.06
C HIS A 65 0.21 -0.42 -1.36
N LEU A 66 1.37 -0.58 -1.97
CA LEU A 66 2.50 -1.32 -1.42
C LEU A 66 3.75 -0.45 -1.55
N LEU A 67 4.61 -0.46 -0.55
CA LEU A 67 5.99 0.01 -0.65
C LEU A 67 6.89 -1.22 -0.63
N ILE A 68 7.51 -1.53 -1.77
CA ILE A 68 8.28 -2.75 -2.01
C ILE A 68 9.72 -2.38 -2.31
N GLU A 69 10.65 -3.06 -1.65
CA GLU A 69 12.06 -3.17 -2.03
C GLU A 69 12.24 -4.44 -2.87
N THR A 70 12.94 -4.30 -3.99
CA THR A 70 13.28 -5.43 -4.87
C THR A 70 14.78 -5.64 -4.86
N PRO A 71 15.32 -6.59 -4.07
CA PRO A 71 16.75 -6.88 -4.07
C PRO A 71 17.29 -7.24 -5.45
N GLU A 72 16.46 -7.85 -6.27
CA GLU A 72 16.72 -8.17 -7.67
C GLU A 72 15.82 -7.35 -8.61
N ALA A 73 16.24 -7.17 -9.88
CA ALA A 73 15.46 -6.44 -10.89
C ALA A 73 14.29 -7.29 -11.41
N ASN A 74 13.30 -7.57 -10.57
CA ASN A 74 12.23 -8.54 -10.85
C ASN A 74 10.81 -8.04 -10.55
N LEU A 75 10.60 -6.72 -10.48
CA LEU A 75 9.29 -6.14 -10.15
C LEU A 75 8.21 -6.58 -11.14
N VAL A 76 8.51 -6.55 -12.45
CA VAL A 76 7.52 -6.85 -13.50
C VAL A 76 7.07 -8.30 -13.40
N ALA A 77 8.01 -9.24 -13.27
CA ALA A 77 7.70 -10.65 -13.16
C ALA A 77 6.90 -10.97 -11.88
N GLY A 78 7.34 -10.44 -10.75
CA GLY A 78 6.66 -10.65 -9.47
C GLY A 78 5.25 -10.02 -9.43
N MET A 79 5.08 -8.81 -9.96
CA MET A 79 3.77 -8.16 -10.02
C MET A 79 2.82 -8.86 -10.99
N GLN A 80 3.32 -9.35 -12.11
CA GLN A 80 2.51 -10.15 -13.03
C GLN A 80 2.01 -11.42 -12.34
N TRP A 81 2.89 -12.11 -11.64
CA TRP A 81 2.53 -13.30 -10.89
C TRP A 81 1.50 -12.99 -9.78
N LEU A 82 1.75 -11.98 -8.96
CA LEU A 82 0.87 -11.56 -7.86
C LEU A 82 -0.54 -11.23 -8.35
N GLN A 83 -0.64 -10.34 -9.36
CA GLN A 83 -1.95 -9.91 -9.86
C GLN A 83 -2.71 -11.04 -10.57
N ASN A 84 -2.03 -11.88 -11.35
CA ASN A 84 -2.67 -13.02 -12.00
C ASN A 84 -3.14 -14.07 -10.99
N THR A 85 -2.31 -14.38 -10.00
CA THR A 85 -2.64 -15.35 -8.94
C THR A 85 -3.82 -14.86 -8.11
N TYR A 86 -3.81 -13.60 -7.69
CA TYR A 86 -4.90 -13.03 -6.92
C TYR A 86 -6.19 -12.94 -7.75
N THR A 87 -6.13 -12.45 -9.00
CA THR A 87 -7.30 -12.40 -9.88
C THR A 87 -7.94 -13.77 -10.06
N ARG A 88 -7.12 -14.81 -10.28
CA ARG A 88 -7.62 -16.18 -10.41
C ARG A 88 -8.30 -16.66 -9.12
N ARG A 89 -7.69 -16.41 -7.95
CA ARG A 89 -8.26 -16.78 -6.64
C ARG A 89 -9.58 -16.08 -6.39
N PHE A 90 -9.63 -14.78 -6.64
CA PHE A 90 -10.85 -13.96 -6.51
C PHE A 90 -11.96 -14.47 -7.45
N ASN A 91 -11.68 -14.60 -8.74
CA ASN A 91 -12.66 -15.03 -9.73
C ASN A 91 -13.19 -16.44 -9.43
N LEU A 92 -12.33 -17.38 -9.04
CA LEU A 92 -12.76 -18.73 -8.68
C LEU A 92 -13.69 -18.73 -7.47
N ARG A 93 -13.35 -17.95 -6.44
CA ARG A 93 -14.14 -17.86 -5.22
C ARG A 93 -15.52 -17.24 -5.46
N HIS A 94 -15.58 -16.20 -6.27
CA HIS A 94 -16.81 -15.44 -6.55
C HIS A 94 -17.55 -15.92 -7.81
N ARG A 95 -17.06 -16.99 -8.47
CA ARG A 95 -17.63 -17.52 -9.71
C ARG A 95 -17.71 -16.47 -10.81
N LEU A 96 -16.68 -15.63 -10.88
CA LEU A 96 -16.53 -14.57 -11.86
C LEU A 96 -15.46 -14.92 -12.90
N TRP A 97 -15.43 -14.17 -13.98
CA TRP A 97 -14.40 -14.24 -15.03
C TRP A 97 -14.03 -12.86 -15.51
N GLY A 98 -12.90 -12.76 -16.20
CA GLY A 98 -12.44 -11.50 -16.76
C GLY A 98 -11.44 -10.78 -15.84
N ARG A 99 -11.28 -9.48 -16.09
CA ARG A 99 -10.25 -8.65 -15.44
C ARG A 99 -10.77 -8.15 -14.10
N LEU A 100 -10.01 -8.40 -13.05
CA LEU A 100 -10.25 -7.80 -11.73
C LEU A 100 -9.68 -6.37 -11.67
N PHE A 101 -8.47 -6.16 -12.20
CA PHE A 101 -7.81 -4.85 -12.24
C PHE A 101 -8.12 -4.12 -13.56
N GLY A 102 -8.33 -2.80 -13.49
CA GLY A 102 -8.67 -1.99 -14.66
C GLY A 102 -7.47 -1.83 -15.58
N ASP A 103 -6.41 -1.24 -15.06
CA ASP A 103 -5.16 -1.00 -15.76
C ASP A 103 -4.02 -1.85 -15.18
N ARG A 104 -2.85 -1.77 -15.86
CA ARG A 104 -1.62 -2.27 -15.24
C ARG A 104 -1.37 -1.51 -13.94
N TYR A 105 -0.78 -2.19 -12.93
CA TYR A 105 -0.33 -1.50 -11.71
C TYR A 105 0.56 -0.29 -12.06
N LYS A 106 0.49 0.75 -11.26
CA LYS A 106 1.45 1.86 -11.29
C LYS A 106 2.60 1.50 -10.35
N ALA A 107 3.82 1.79 -10.76
CA ALA A 107 5.00 1.68 -9.94
C ALA A 107 5.81 2.96 -10.10
N VAL A 108 6.04 3.65 -9.00
CA VAL A 108 6.85 4.86 -8.94
C VAL A 108 8.12 4.50 -8.17
N PRO A 109 9.32 4.60 -8.79
CA PRO A 109 10.57 4.45 -8.05
C PRO A 109 10.67 5.52 -6.98
N VAL A 110 11.14 5.13 -5.79
CA VAL A 110 11.31 6.02 -4.64
C VAL A 110 12.66 5.78 -3.99
N GLU A 111 13.14 6.77 -3.25
CA GLU A 111 14.31 6.57 -2.40
C GLU A 111 13.98 5.65 -1.23
N GLY A 112 14.91 4.77 -0.86
CA GLY A 112 14.73 3.77 0.19
C GLY A 112 14.96 4.31 1.61
N ALA A 113 15.24 5.61 1.76
CA ALA A 113 15.47 6.28 3.05
C ALA A 113 15.20 7.78 2.95
N GLY A 114 15.19 8.46 4.10
CA GLY A 114 15.05 9.91 4.19
C GLY A 114 13.62 10.40 4.03
N TYR A 115 13.47 11.70 3.83
CA TYR A 115 12.19 12.41 3.87
C TYR A 115 11.11 11.83 2.96
N TYR A 116 11.50 11.39 1.74
CA TYR A 116 10.53 10.85 0.78
C TYR A 116 9.98 9.49 1.22
N TYR A 117 10.87 8.63 1.72
CA TYR A 117 10.50 7.32 2.28
C TYR A 117 9.55 7.47 3.48
N GLU A 118 9.90 8.34 4.43
CA GLU A 118 9.08 8.63 5.62
C GLU A 118 7.71 9.18 5.24
N THR A 119 7.68 10.14 4.30
CA THR A 119 6.44 10.74 3.81
C THR A 119 5.54 9.69 3.16
N LEU A 120 6.12 8.75 2.41
CA LEU A 120 5.38 7.70 1.74
C LEU A 120 4.86 6.66 2.74
N LEU A 121 5.66 6.28 3.76
CA LEU A 121 5.18 5.43 4.86
C LEU A 121 3.96 6.05 5.54
N ASP A 122 4.03 7.32 5.90
CA ASP A 122 2.91 8.03 6.49
C ASP A 122 1.71 8.12 5.53
N TYR A 123 1.97 8.39 4.24
CA TYR A 123 0.91 8.42 3.24
C TYR A 123 0.14 7.09 3.19
N LEU A 124 0.83 5.96 3.13
CA LEU A 124 0.20 4.65 3.09
C LEU A 124 -0.58 4.35 4.37
N HIS A 125 0.01 4.61 5.52
CA HIS A 125 -0.58 4.29 6.82
C HIS A 125 -1.78 5.18 7.18
N LEU A 126 -1.81 6.42 6.69
CA LEU A 126 -2.91 7.37 6.93
C LEU A 126 -4.02 7.30 5.85
N ASN A 127 -3.87 6.47 4.81
CA ASN A 127 -4.91 6.28 3.79
C ASN A 127 -6.29 5.94 4.37
N PRO A 128 -6.43 5.00 5.34
CA PRO A 128 -7.73 4.68 5.93
C PRO A 128 -8.39 5.87 6.65
N VAL A 129 -7.60 6.69 7.34
CA VAL A 129 -8.09 7.91 8.01
C VAL A 129 -8.56 8.93 6.97
N ARG A 130 -7.75 9.16 5.92
CA ARG A 130 -8.09 10.08 4.82
C ARG A 130 -9.33 9.67 4.05
N ALA A 131 -9.58 8.37 3.97
CA ALA A 131 -10.76 7.78 3.34
C ALA A 131 -12.00 7.73 4.27
N GLY A 132 -11.86 8.17 5.54
CA GLY A 132 -12.94 8.13 6.53
C GLY A 132 -13.30 6.72 7.04
N LEU A 133 -12.41 5.75 6.83
CA LEU A 133 -12.57 4.37 7.33
C LEU A 133 -12.15 4.25 8.81
N VAL A 134 -11.43 5.24 9.31
CA VAL A 134 -11.05 5.44 10.71
C VAL A 134 -11.46 6.85 11.10
N ASP A 135 -12.34 6.99 12.10
CA ASP A 135 -12.78 8.29 12.61
C ASP A 135 -12.11 8.59 13.96
N LEU A 136 -11.05 9.37 13.90
CA LEU A 136 -10.30 9.80 15.08
C LEU A 136 -11.15 10.62 16.07
N ARG A 137 -12.22 11.30 15.59
CA ARG A 137 -13.12 12.08 16.47
C ARG A 137 -13.96 11.19 17.36
N ARG A 138 -14.11 9.92 17.00
CA ARG A 138 -14.77 8.88 17.80
C ARG A 138 -13.81 8.11 18.69
N GLY A 139 -12.55 8.57 18.81
CA GLY A 139 -11.53 7.92 19.62
C GLY A 139 -10.90 6.68 18.96
N GLN A 140 -11.14 6.49 17.65
CA GLN A 140 -10.44 5.44 16.91
C GLN A 140 -8.98 5.82 16.64
N SER A 141 -8.13 4.81 16.44
CA SER A 141 -6.70 4.89 16.12
C SER A 141 -6.43 4.30 14.74
N VAL A 142 -5.27 4.56 14.18
CA VAL A 142 -4.79 3.87 12.96
C VAL A 142 -4.75 2.34 13.11
N LEU A 143 -4.77 1.83 14.34
CA LEU A 143 -4.86 0.40 14.65
C LEU A 143 -6.24 -0.20 14.37
N ASP A 144 -7.29 0.61 14.32
CA ASP A 144 -8.66 0.13 14.08
C ASP A 144 -8.92 -0.26 12.62
N TYR A 145 -7.95 0.00 11.74
CA TYR A 145 -7.98 -0.51 10.37
C TYR A 145 -7.08 -1.73 10.21
N ALA A 146 -7.66 -2.91 10.33
CA ALA A 146 -6.94 -4.19 10.30
C ALA A 146 -6.15 -4.44 8.99
N TRP A 147 -6.57 -3.80 7.89
CA TRP A 147 -6.04 -4.06 6.54
C TRP A 147 -4.95 -3.05 6.14
N SER A 148 -4.09 -2.73 7.09
CA SER A 148 -2.87 -1.95 6.89
C SER A 148 -1.68 -2.62 7.57
N SER A 149 -0.46 -2.33 7.10
CA SER A 149 0.77 -2.81 7.75
C SER A 149 0.97 -2.23 9.15
N VAL A 150 0.20 -1.24 9.58
CA VAL A 150 0.20 -0.79 10.98
C VAL A 150 -0.37 -1.88 11.87
N ALA A 151 -1.68 -2.15 11.73
CA ALA A 151 -2.40 -3.11 12.57
C ALA A 151 -2.05 -4.57 12.22
N GLY A 152 -1.90 -4.88 10.93
CA GLY A 152 -1.59 -6.23 10.44
C GLY A 152 -0.10 -6.58 10.43
N GLY A 153 0.78 -5.72 10.95
CA GLY A 153 2.22 -5.93 10.86
C GLY A 153 3.05 -5.20 11.91
N HIS A 154 3.43 -3.95 11.65
CA HIS A 154 4.44 -3.22 12.43
C HIS A 154 4.12 -3.10 13.93
N ALA A 155 2.86 -2.92 14.30
CA ALA A 155 2.45 -2.86 15.70
C ALA A 155 2.42 -4.24 16.40
N LEU A 156 2.45 -5.34 15.63
CA LEU A 156 2.41 -6.69 16.18
C LEU A 156 3.75 -7.08 16.84
N LEU A 157 3.67 -8.08 17.70
CA LEU A 157 4.86 -8.77 18.19
C LEU A 157 5.60 -9.44 17.03
N PRO A 158 6.95 -9.50 17.01
CA PRO A 158 7.73 -10.03 15.90
C PRO A 158 7.26 -11.41 15.41
N ARG A 159 6.94 -12.33 16.33
CA ARG A 159 6.46 -13.68 16.00
C ARG A 159 5.10 -13.75 15.29
N ARG A 160 4.34 -12.64 15.25
CA ARG A 160 3.01 -12.56 14.62
C ARG A 160 3.04 -11.85 13.28
N ARG A 161 4.18 -11.30 12.89
CA ARG A 161 4.32 -10.53 11.66
C ARG A 161 4.50 -11.44 10.45
N PRO A 162 4.07 -10.97 9.28
CA PRO A 162 4.51 -11.58 8.03
C PRO A 162 6.05 -11.53 7.93
N PRO A 163 6.73 -12.64 7.60
CA PRO A 163 8.20 -12.69 7.55
C PRO A 163 8.81 -11.82 6.44
N TRP A 164 8.02 -11.43 5.47
CA TRP A 164 8.40 -10.55 4.36
C TRP A 164 8.25 -9.05 4.67
N LEU A 165 7.75 -8.69 5.86
CA LEU A 165 7.56 -7.29 6.25
C LEU A 165 8.82 -6.71 6.89
N ALA A 166 9.36 -5.65 6.29
CA ALA A 166 10.55 -4.93 6.75
C ALA A 166 10.18 -3.94 7.87
N THR A 167 9.99 -4.45 9.09
CA THR A 167 9.52 -3.64 10.22
C THR A 167 10.62 -2.78 10.82
N ASP A 168 11.84 -3.31 10.94
CA ASP A 168 12.94 -2.61 11.62
C ASP A 168 13.28 -1.32 10.87
N GLU A 169 13.34 -1.36 9.56
CA GLU A 169 13.61 -0.20 8.71
C GLU A 169 12.48 0.82 8.77
N ALA A 170 11.22 0.34 8.75
CA ALA A 170 10.05 1.22 8.83
C ALA A 170 9.97 1.95 10.18
N LEU A 171 10.32 1.29 11.29
CA LEU A 171 10.36 1.92 12.60
C LEU A 171 11.59 2.83 12.76
N ALA A 172 12.75 2.39 12.27
CA ALA A 172 14.02 3.13 12.37
C ALA A 172 13.96 4.46 11.62
N ALA A 173 13.23 4.54 10.50
CA ALA A 173 12.97 5.78 9.76
C ALA A 173 12.41 6.90 10.65
N PHE A 174 11.69 6.55 11.72
CA PHE A 174 11.12 7.49 12.67
C PHE A 174 11.83 7.47 14.05
N GLY A 175 13.05 6.96 14.11
CA GLY A 175 13.81 6.87 15.35
C GLY A 175 13.19 5.93 16.41
N CYS A 176 12.38 4.96 15.98
CA CYS A 176 11.74 4.00 16.87
C CYS A 176 12.43 2.64 16.79
N ALA A 177 12.88 2.11 17.93
CA ALA A 177 13.36 0.73 18.01
C ALA A 177 12.18 -0.25 18.02
N ASP A 178 12.39 -1.48 17.55
CA ASP A 178 11.39 -2.55 17.59
C ASP A 178 11.23 -3.16 19.01
N THR A 179 10.77 -2.33 19.92
CA THR A 179 10.42 -2.68 21.28
C THR A 179 8.92 -2.38 21.52
N PRO A 180 8.27 -2.94 22.54
CA PRO A 180 6.89 -2.58 22.86
C PRO A 180 6.68 -1.06 23.01
N ALA A 181 7.62 -0.37 23.67
CA ALA A 181 7.57 1.07 23.84
C ALA A 181 7.81 1.83 22.53
N GLY A 182 8.74 1.37 21.69
CA GLY A 182 9.02 1.97 20.39
C GLY A 182 7.84 1.85 19.43
N ARG A 183 7.22 0.67 19.35
CA ARG A 183 6.00 0.45 18.55
C ARG A 183 4.84 1.33 19.02
N LYS A 184 4.65 1.45 20.34
CA LYS A 184 3.60 2.33 20.90
C LYS A 184 3.86 3.79 20.53
N ARG A 185 5.09 4.30 20.65
CA ARG A 185 5.46 5.66 20.25
C ARG A 185 5.22 5.89 18.75
N TRP A 186 5.58 4.92 17.91
CA TRP A 186 5.38 5.01 16.48
C TRP A 186 3.88 5.09 16.09
N VAL A 187 3.02 4.27 16.70
CA VAL A 187 1.57 4.33 16.52
C VAL A 187 1.03 5.67 16.98
N GLN A 188 1.41 6.13 18.18
CA GLN A 188 0.99 7.43 18.72
C GLN A 188 1.36 8.58 17.77
N ARG A 189 2.58 8.55 17.22
CA ARG A 189 3.02 9.53 16.23
C ARG A 189 2.12 9.56 14.99
N LEU A 190 1.69 8.39 14.50
CA LEU A 190 0.76 8.30 13.37
C LEU A 190 -0.61 8.89 13.71
N ASP A 191 -1.15 8.59 14.90
CA ASP A 191 -2.41 9.15 15.36
C ASP A 191 -2.32 10.67 15.53
N ASP A 192 -1.23 11.18 16.12
CA ASP A 192 -0.98 12.62 16.27
C ASP A 192 -0.92 13.33 14.91
N ARG A 193 -0.22 12.72 13.94
CA ARG A 193 -0.14 13.24 12.58
C ARG A 193 -1.51 13.23 11.89
N ALA A 194 -2.28 12.16 12.05
CA ALA A 194 -3.63 12.06 11.52
C ALA A 194 -4.56 13.16 12.10
N HIS A 195 -4.46 13.41 13.41
CA HIS A 195 -5.19 14.51 14.06
C HIS A 195 -4.73 15.89 13.55
N ALA A 196 -3.44 16.08 13.31
CA ALA A 196 -2.92 17.34 12.76
C ALA A 196 -3.43 17.57 11.34
N GLU A 197 -3.43 16.55 10.47
CA GLU A 197 -3.99 16.63 9.12
C GLU A 197 -5.49 16.92 9.12
N ALA A 198 -6.25 16.32 10.04
CA ALA A 198 -7.68 16.56 10.17
C ALA A 198 -7.98 18.00 10.59
N ARG A 199 -7.21 18.57 11.52
CA ARG A 199 -7.33 19.98 11.93
C ARG A 199 -6.98 20.96 10.79
N ALA A 200 -5.91 20.65 10.05
CA ALA A 200 -5.50 21.48 8.91
C ALA A 200 -6.57 21.50 7.80
N LYS A 201 -7.23 20.37 7.54
CA LYS A 201 -8.33 20.28 6.56
C LYS A 201 -9.58 21.09 6.96
N CYS A 202 -9.85 21.24 8.25
CA CYS A 202 -10.98 22.05 8.71
C CYS A 202 -10.75 23.57 8.53
N GLY A 203 -9.52 24.00 8.34
CA GLY A 203 -9.15 25.41 8.14
C GLY A 203 -8.72 25.77 6.71
N MET A 204 -8.66 24.83 5.79
CA MET A 204 -8.23 25.05 4.41
C MET A 204 -9.37 24.83 3.42
N PRO A 205 -9.47 25.64 2.33
CA PRO A 205 -10.37 25.32 1.23
C PRO A 205 -10.01 23.93 0.65
N ALA A 206 -11.02 23.21 0.19
CA ALA A 206 -10.85 21.88 -0.39
C ALA A 206 -9.77 21.90 -1.49
N PRO A 207 -8.89 20.88 -1.56
CA PRO A 207 -7.95 20.80 -2.67
C PRO A 207 -8.72 20.69 -3.98
N GLU A 208 -8.33 21.46 -4.98
CA GLU A 208 -8.91 21.35 -6.32
C GLU A 208 -8.79 19.87 -6.76
N PRO A 209 -9.84 19.33 -7.40
CA PRO A 209 -9.75 17.98 -7.95
C PRO A 209 -8.60 17.94 -8.93
N GLU A 210 -7.76 16.90 -8.82
CA GLU A 210 -6.68 16.63 -9.80
C GLU A 210 -7.26 16.79 -11.20
N ARG A 211 -6.86 17.85 -11.90
CA ARG A 211 -7.19 18.05 -13.31
C ARG A 211 -6.63 16.86 -14.07
N ASP A 212 -7.54 16.12 -14.68
CA ASP A 212 -7.21 15.02 -15.58
C ASP A 212 -6.33 15.60 -16.69
N ALA A 213 -5.04 15.24 -16.69
CA ALA A 213 -4.03 15.72 -17.62
C ALA A 213 -4.27 15.23 -19.07
N ARG A 214 -5.54 14.94 -19.43
CA ARG A 214 -5.97 14.48 -20.76
C ARG A 214 -6.82 15.48 -21.55
N ARG A 215 -6.78 16.76 -21.19
CA ARG A 215 -7.44 17.80 -22.00
C ARG A 215 -6.53 19.00 -22.18
N SER A 216 -5.45 18.82 -22.93
CA SER A 216 -4.82 19.89 -23.68
C SER A 216 -4.04 19.27 -24.80
N ASP A 217 -4.72 18.99 -25.89
CA ASP A 217 -4.23 19.03 -27.25
C ASP A 217 -5.42 18.83 -28.20
N LEU A 218 -6.04 19.91 -28.54
CA LEU A 218 -6.75 20.15 -29.77
C LEU A 218 -6.15 21.36 -30.44
#